data_d21c8c9897b5594798d45879ef34ade1
#
_entry.id   d21c8c9897b5594798d45879ef34ade1
#
_cell.length_a   1.000
_cell.length_b   1.000
_cell.length_c   1.000
_cell.angle_alpha   90.00
_cell.angle_beta   90.00
_cell.angle_gamma   90.00
#
_symmetry.space_group_name_H-M   'P 1'
#
loop_
_entity.id
_entity.type
_entity.pdbx_description
1 polymer ?
#
loop_
_entity_poly.entity_id
_entity_poly.type
_entity_poly.pdbx_seq_one_letter_code
_entity_poly.pdbx_strand_id
1 'polypeptide(L)'
;MLDKILAVWGTPRTRSTAFLWMMKQRGDFHTFHEPFGKSFYLSEDRRSDRASDQPPQAELNYQAILTMLESHIGERSVFMKDLTYHVAGRCDAAFMSHFHNTFLIRDPAKTLPSLYALLPDFRDDEVGYDTQYAMYQTALAAGNGEPPVVIDADDLANQPEAVIRAFCARVGIPFIAEALQWDNIPQSETITWWIGGDEHHGNLKTSTGFRTNRFKDYVNVAEVPKLARAYDECLPFYQKLYADRVQVAS
;
A
#
# COMPACT_ATOMS: atom_id res chain seq x y z
N MET A 1 -12.47 -18.30 -4.75
CA MET A 1 -12.77 -17.14 -3.88
C MET A 1 -11.86 -17.27 -2.67
N LEU A 2 -11.23 -16.18 -2.25
CA LEU A 2 -10.37 -16.20 -1.06
C LEU A 2 -11.27 -16.15 0.20
N ASP A 3 -10.86 -16.87 1.23
CA ASP A 3 -11.51 -16.94 2.54
C ASP A 3 -11.05 -15.85 3.51
N LYS A 4 -10.01 -15.10 3.13
CA LYS A 4 -9.45 -13.96 3.86
C LYS A 4 -9.35 -12.73 2.98
N ILE A 5 -9.22 -11.58 3.61
CA ILE A 5 -8.96 -10.31 2.95
C ILE A 5 -7.55 -10.34 2.34
N LEU A 6 -7.43 -10.21 1.02
CA LEU A 6 -6.13 -10.02 0.36
C LEU A 6 -5.66 -8.58 0.61
N ALA A 7 -4.61 -8.43 1.39
CA ALA A 7 -4.07 -7.13 1.76
C ALA A 7 -2.75 -6.84 1.07
N VAL A 8 -2.63 -5.68 0.43
CA VAL A 8 -1.37 -5.11 -0.01
C VAL A 8 -0.98 -3.98 0.94
N TRP A 9 0.04 -4.24 1.74
CA TRP A 9 0.63 -3.31 2.69
C TRP A 9 1.79 -2.57 2.04
N GLY A 10 1.69 -1.25 1.93
CA GLY A 10 2.73 -0.41 1.34
C GLY A 10 3.18 0.71 2.26
N THR A 11 4.30 1.33 1.93
CA THR A 11 4.66 2.65 2.44
C THR A 11 4.17 3.74 1.48
N PRO A 12 4.14 5.02 1.87
CA PRO A 12 3.79 6.09 0.95
C PRO A 12 4.64 6.07 -0.33
N ARG A 13 4.03 6.38 -1.48
CA ARG A 13 4.69 6.55 -2.79
C ARG A 13 5.25 5.26 -3.43
N THR A 14 4.81 4.09 -2.98
CA THR A 14 5.16 2.77 -3.55
C THR A 14 4.33 2.34 -4.76
N ARG A 15 3.62 3.25 -5.43
CA ARG A 15 2.69 2.94 -6.56
C ARG A 15 1.48 2.07 -6.15
N SER A 16 1.21 1.95 -4.87
CA SER A 16 0.16 1.08 -4.33
C SER A 16 -1.24 1.45 -4.82
N THR A 17 -1.48 2.73 -5.17
CA THR A 17 -2.76 3.16 -5.76
C THR A 17 -2.94 2.64 -7.19
N ALA A 18 -1.86 2.53 -7.99
CA ALA A 18 -1.92 1.88 -9.30
C ALA A 18 -2.19 0.37 -9.15
N PHE A 19 -1.61 -0.27 -8.12
CA PHE A 19 -1.91 -1.67 -7.79
C PHE A 19 -3.38 -1.87 -7.42
N LEU A 20 -3.94 -1.02 -6.57
CA LEU A 20 -5.37 -1.02 -6.26
C LEU A 20 -6.22 -0.88 -7.53
N TRP A 21 -5.83 0.02 -8.43
CA TRP A 21 -6.55 0.25 -9.67
C TRP A 21 -6.55 -0.98 -10.56
N MET A 22 -5.41 -1.65 -10.70
CA MET A 22 -5.31 -2.93 -11.39
C MET A 22 -6.25 -3.99 -10.76
N MET A 23 -6.27 -4.09 -9.43
CA MET A 23 -7.18 -5.02 -8.75
C MET A 23 -8.65 -4.67 -8.96
N LYS A 24 -8.99 -3.38 -9.08
CA LYS A 24 -10.34 -2.93 -9.43
C LYS A 24 -10.72 -3.32 -10.86
N GLN A 25 -9.79 -3.20 -11.83
CA GLN A 25 -10.02 -3.59 -13.24
C GLN A 25 -10.29 -5.09 -13.41
N ARG A 26 -9.84 -5.93 -12.50
CA ARG A 26 -10.11 -7.38 -12.52
C ARG A 26 -11.61 -7.70 -12.44
N GLY A 27 -12.38 -6.92 -11.68
CA GLY A 27 -13.83 -7.08 -11.50
C GLY A 27 -14.27 -8.25 -10.59
N ASP A 28 -13.32 -9.09 -10.13
CA ASP A 28 -13.58 -10.26 -9.28
C ASP A 28 -13.40 -9.99 -7.76
N PHE A 29 -13.06 -8.74 -7.39
CA PHE A 29 -12.86 -8.31 -6.02
C PHE A 29 -13.76 -7.13 -5.62
N HIS A 30 -14.17 -7.11 -4.35
CA HIS A 30 -14.52 -5.87 -3.66
C HIS A 30 -13.20 -5.18 -3.26
N THR A 31 -12.98 -3.95 -3.71
CA THR A 31 -11.70 -3.25 -3.53
C THR A 31 -11.83 -2.07 -2.58
N PHE A 32 -10.92 -1.97 -1.60
CA PHE A 32 -10.89 -0.92 -0.60
C PHE A 32 -9.55 -0.19 -0.59
N HIS A 33 -9.63 1.14 -0.61
CA HIS A 33 -8.47 2.02 -0.57
C HIS A 33 -8.24 2.56 0.84
N GLU A 34 -7.13 2.19 1.44
CA GLU A 34 -6.64 2.67 2.73
C GLU A 34 -7.75 2.72 3.82
N PRO A 35 -8.50 1.63 4.04
CA PRO A 35 -9.62 1.66 4.96
C PRO A 35 -9.21 2.02 6.39
N PHE A 36 -8.03 1.58 6.85
CA PHE A 36 -7.51 1.91 8.18
C PHE A 36 -6.96 3.35 8.26
N GLY A 37 -6.70 4.00 7.14
CA GLY A 37 -6.40 5.43 7.11
C GLY A 37 -7.53 6.27 7.70
N LYS A 38 -8.79 5.88 7.48
CA LYS A 38 -9.94 6.55 8.11
C LYS A 38 -9.87 6.45 9.63
N SER A 39 -9.51 5.28 10.15
CA SER A 39 -9.34 5.08 11.58
C SER A 39 -8.17 5.92 12.12
N PHE A 40 -7.04 5.92 11.41
CA PHE A 40 -5.84 6.64 11.80
C PHE A 40 -6.02 8.16 11.88
N TYR A 41 -6.85 8.75 11.02
CA TYR A 41 -7.05 10.19 10.95
C TYR A 41 -8.35 10.69 11.58
N LEU A 42 -9.44 9.92 11.53
CA LEU A 42 -10.79 10.44 11.78
C LEU A 42 -11.52 9.78 12.96
N SER A 43 -11.05 8.63 13.45
CA SER A 43 -11.76 7.93 14.53
C SER A 43 -11.42 8.48 15.93
N GLU A 44 -12.10 7.96 16.93
CA GLU A 44 -11.74 8.17 18.34
C GLU A 44 -10.36 7.58 18.68
N ASP A 45 -9.93 6.54 17.95
CA ASP A 45 -8.60 5.92 18.04
C ASP A 45 -7.52 6.65 17.22
N ARG A 46 -7.82 7.83 16.67
CA ARG A 46 -6.92 8.55 15.78
C ARG A 46 -5.55 8.80 16.41
N ARG A 47 -4.52 8.66 15.59
CA ARG A 47 -3.13 8.83 15.97
C ARG A 47 -2.47 10.03 15.27
N SER A 48 -3.21 10.70 14.39
CA SER A 48 -2.77 11.89 13.68
C SER A 48 -3.63 13.09 14.07
N ASP A 49 -3.00 14.24 14.16
CA ASP A 49 -3.64 15.55 14.36
C ASP A 49 -3.99 16.27 13.05
N ARG A 50 -3.65 15.68 11.89
CA ARG A 50 -3.89 16.30 10.57
C ARG A 50 -5.37 16.56 10.25
N ALA A 51 -6.28 15.91 10.96
CA ALA A 51 -7.72 16.13 10.86
C ALA A 51 -8.33 16.49 12.22
N SER A 52 -7.57 17.13 13.09
CA SER A 52 -8.00 17.45 14.46
C SER A 52 -9.14 18.46 14.55
N ASP A 53 -9.38 19.21 13.47
CA ASP A 53 -10.53 20.11 13.29
C ASP A 53 -11.87 19.39 13.09
N GLN A 54 -11.83 18.09 12.76
CA GLN A 54 -13.01 17.27 12.59
C GLN A 54 -13.36 16.51 13.89
N PRO A 55 -14.65 16.39 14.23
CA PRO A 55 -15.04 15.59 15.38
C PRO A 55 -14.69 14.12 15.11
N PRO A 56 -14.22 13.38 16.13
CA PRO A 56 -13.96 11.95 16.01
C PRO A 56 -15.22 11.16 15.64
N GLN A 57 -15.06 10.15 14.80
CA GLN A 57 -16.14 9.29 14.31
C GLN A 57 -15.96 7.87 14.87
N ALA A 58 -16.86 7.46 15.80
CA ALA A 58 -16.75 6.17 16.47
C ALA A 58 -16.90 4.98 15.52
N GLU A 59 -17.70 5.13 14.46
CA GLU A 59 -17.91 4.12 13.42
C GLU A 59 -16.70 3.87 12.54
N LEU A 60 -15.65 4.69 12.65
CA LEU A 60 -14.40 4.55 11.92
C LEU A 60 -13.26 3.94 12.77
N ASN A 61 -13.54 3.43 13.97
CA ASN A 61 -12.50 2.76 14.75
C ASN A 61 -11.99 1.48 14.06
N TYR A 62 -10.83 0.98 14.48
CA TYR A 62 -10.16 -0.15 13.82
C TYR A 62 -11.02 -1.40 13.75
N GLN A 63 -11.76 -1.71 14.82
CA GLN A 63 -12.64 -2.89 14.86
C GLN A 63 -13.81 -2.75 13.91
N ALA A 64 -14.42 -1.57 13.83
CA ALA A 64 -15.51 -1.30 12.89
C ALA A 64 -15.04 -1.43 11.44
N ILE A 65 -13.85 -0.91 11.12
CA ILE A 65 -13.25 -1.06 9.78
C ILE A 65 -13.00 -2.53 9.46
N LEU A 66 -12.43 -3.31 10.38
CA LEU A 66 -12.18 -4.73 10.18
C LEU A 66 -13.50 -5.50 9.97
N THR A 67 -14.48 -5.27 10.81
CA THR A 67 -15.82 -5.89 10.68
C THR A 67 -16.49 -5.54 9.35
N MET A 68 -16.36 -4.29 8.91
CA MET A 68 -16.87 -3.86 7.60
C MET A 68 -16.19 -4.62 6.46
N LEU A 69 -14.86 -4.75 6.48
CA LEU A 69 -14.14 -5.51 5.46
C LEU A 69 -14.55 -6.99 5.43
N GLU A 70 -14.65 -7.61 6.60
CA GLU A 70 -15.05 -9.02 6.73
C GLU A 70 -16.49 -9.28 6.28
N SER A 71 -17.39 -8.32 6.45
CA SER A 71 -18.79 -8.44 6.02
C SER A 71 -18.96 -8.61 4.51
N HIS A 72 -17.95 -8.29 3.70
CA HIS A 72 -17.94 -8.47 2.25
C HIS A 72 -17.38 -9.83 1.81
N ILE A 73 -16.82 -10.63 2.73
CA ILE A 73 -16.34 -11.99 2.42
C ILE A 73 -17.54 -12.88 2.13
N GLY A 74 -17.48 -13.64 1.02
CA GLY A 74 -18.53 -14.58 0.63
C GLY A 74 -19.31 -14.17 -0.61
N GLU A 75 -19.45 -12.88 -0.91
CA GLU A 75 -20.05 -12.42 -2.16
C GLU A 75 -19.01 -12.40 -3.30
N ARG A 76 -17.86 -11.81 -3.00
CA ARG A 76 -16.63 -11.79 -3.84
C ARG A 76 -15.42 -11.90 -2.93
N SER A 77 -14.24 -12.12 -3.53
CA SER A 77 -12.99 -11.92 -2.78
C SER A 77 -12.84 -10.45 -2.39
N VAL A 78 -12.29 -10.22 -1.20
CA VAL A 78 -12.04 -8.86 -0.70
C VAL A 78 -10.56 -8.51 -0.89
N PHE A 79 -10.30 -7.35 -1.46
CA PHE A 79 -8.97 -6.78 -1.59
C PHE A 79 -8.91 -5.43 -0.91
N MET A 80 -7.84 -5.19 -0.18
CA MET A 80 -7.54 -3.86 0.32
C MET A 80 -6.09 -3.48 0.04
N LYS A 81 -5.85 -2.19 -0.12
CA LYS A 81 -4.54 -1.57 -0.12
C LYS A 81 -4.49 -0.58 1.04
N ASP A 82 -3.47 -0.69 1.90
CA ASP A 82 -3.30 0.26 2.98
C ASP A 82 -1.83 0.62 3.22
N LEU A 83 -1.61 1.72 3.95
CA LEU A 83 -0.28 2.16 4.36
C LEU A 83 0.03 1.57 5.74
N THR A 84 1.22 1.03 5.87
CA THR A 84 1.62 0.28 7.07
C THR A 84 1.57 1.11 8.34
N TYR A 85 1.90 2.39 8.28
CA TYR A 85 1.85 3.27 9.44
C TYR A 85 0.42 3.53 9.96
N HIS A 86 -0.62 3.33 9.14
CA HIS A 86 -2.01 3.45 9.59
C HIS A 86 -2.36 2.43 10.68
N VAL A 87 -1.68 1.28 10.68
CA VAL A 87 -1.89 0.20 11.66
C VAL A 87 -0.69 -0.01 12.60
N ALA A 88 0.26 0.93 12.64
CA ALA A 88 1.41 0.85 13.51
C ALA A 88 0.99 0.62 14.97
N GLY A 89 1.64 -0.36 15.65
CA GLY A 89 1.32 -0.76 17.01
C GLY A 89 0.06 -1.62 17.18
N ARG A 90 -0.60 -2.03 16.07
CA ARG A 90 -1.76 -2.95 16.07
C ARG A 90 -1.55 -4.21 15.23
N CYS A 91 -0.39 -4.39 14.63
CA CYS A 91 -0.06 -5.48 13.71
C CYS A 91 0.49 -6.72 14.43
N ASP A 92 -0.19 -7.15 15.49
CA ASP A 92 0.11 -8.42 16.15
C ASP A 92 -0.39 -9.63 15.32
N ALA A 93 -0.08 -10.84 15.79
CA ALA A 93 -0.44 -12.07 15.10
C ALA A 93 -1.97 -12.22 14.93
N ALA A 94 -2.77 -11.77 15.90
CA ALA A 94 -4.22 -11.84 15.83
C ALA A 94 -4.75 -10.94 14.71
N PHE A 95 -4.34 -9.67 14.68
CA PHE A 95 -4.71 -8.75 13.61
C PHE A 95 -4.24 -9.25 12.23
N MET A 96 -2.97 -9.67 12.11
CA MET A 96 -2.43 -10.14 10.84
C MET A 96 -3.10 -11.42 10.32
N SER A 97 -3.74 -12.21 11.19
CA SER A 97 -4.43 -13.45 10.81
C SER A 97 -5.70 -13.26 9.98
N HIS A 98 -6.30 -12.06 10.00
CA HIS A 98 -7.47 -11.70 9.19
C HIS A 98 -7.16 -11.55 7.70
N PHE A 99 -5.87 -11.46 7.36
CA PHE A 99 -5.43 -11.11 6.02
C PHE A 99 -4.59 -12.21 5.37
N HIS A 100 -4.71 -12.31 4.05
CA HIS A 100 -3.66 -12.84 3.20
C HIS A 100 -2.68 -11.69 2.94
N ASN A 101 -1.61 -11.65 3.72
CA ASN A 101 -0.69 -10.52 3.76
C ASN A 101 0.28 -10.52 2.58
N THR A 102 0.34 -9.41 1.85
CA THR A 102 1.33 -9.15 0.81
C THR A 102 1.92 -7.75 0.98
N PHE A 103 3.12 -7.52 0.50
CA PHE A 103 3.86 -6.28 0.73
C PHE A 103 4.33 -5.67 -0.57
N LEU A 104 4.10 -4.37 -0.73
CA LEU A 104 4.59 -3.59 -1.85
C LEU A 104 5.65 -2.62 -1.35
N ILE A 105 6.89 -2.84 -1.77
CA ILE A 105 8.06 -2.07 -1.35
C ILE A 105 8.57 -1.18 -2.48
N ARG A 106 9.36 -0.18 -2.15
CA ARG A 106 10.10 0.64 -3.08
C ARG A 106 11.28 1.29 -2.39
N ASP A 107 12.38 1.50 -3.13
CA ASP A 107 13.57 2.18 -2.65
C ASP A 107 13.24 3.52 -1.97
N PRO A 108 13.66 3.74 -0.70
CA PRO A 108 13.43 4.98 0.01
C PRO A 108 14.06 6.19 -0.68
N ALA A 109 15.13 6.02 -1.48
CA ALA A 109 15.67 7.08 -2.31
C ALA A 109 14.68 7.63 -3.35
N LYS A 110 13.62 6.88 -3.68
CA LYS A 110 12.57 7.28 -4.63
C LYS A 110 11.28 7.68 -3.95
N THR A 111 10.96 7.07 -2.81
CA THR A 111 9.71 7.37 -2.10
C THR A 111 9.80 8.63 -1.27
N LEU A 112 10.89 8.83 -0.54
CA LEU A 112 11.07 9.96 0.36
C LEU A 112 11.05 11.33 -0.35
N PRO A 113 11.78 11.54 -1.46
CA PRO A 113 11.69 12.79 -2.19
C PRO A 113 10.30 13.04 -2.79
N SER A 114 9.64 11.98 -3.24
CA SER A 114 8.27 12.06 -3.75
C SER A 114 7.25 12.36 -2.66
N LEU A 115 7.47 11.86 -1.45
CA LEU A 115 6.65 12.19 -0.28
C LEU A 115 6.90 13.63 0.15
N TYR A 116 8.15 14.04 0.26
CA TYR A 116 8.54 15.39 0.64
C TYR A 116 7.98 16.46 -0.30
N ALA A 117 7.98 16.21 -1.60
CA ALA A 117 7.39 17.13 -2.58
C ALA A 117 5.87 17.31 -2.40
N LEU A 118 5.20 16.34 -1.80
CA LEU A 118 3.75 16.36 -1.56
C LEU A 118 3.42 16.84 -0.15
N LEU A 119 4.20 16.43 0.84
CA LEU A 119 3.99 16.64 2.26
C LEU A 119 5.34 16.98 2.90
N PRO A 120 5.84 18.23 2.78
CA PRO A 120 7.16 18.62 3.29
C PRO A 120 7.30 18.45 4.81
N ASP A 121 6.17 18.54 5.52
CA ASP A 121 6.06 18.40 6.97
C ASP A 121 5.73 16.97 7.43
N PHE A 122 5.88 15.95 6.56
CA PHE A 122 5.65 14.56 6.98
C PHE A 122 6.46 14.23 8.25
N ARG A 123 5.88 13.41 9.11
CA ARG A 123 6.53 12.95 10.34
C ARG A 123 7.24 11.63 10.09
N ASP A 124 8.24 11.33 10.91
CA ASP A 124 9.03 10.11 10.77
C ASP A 124 8.14 8.85 10.92
N ASP A 125 7.11 8.89 11.78
CA ASP A 125 6.13 7.82 11.96
C ASP A 125 5.14 7.64 10.78
N GLU A 126 5.07 8.59 9.85
CA GLU A 126 4.25 8.50 8.63
C GLU A 126 5.00 7.86 7.45
N VAL A 127 6.25 7.44 7.63
CA VAL A 127 7.06 6.80 6.57
C VAL A 127 6.85 5.29 6.52
N GLY A 128 6.84 4.60 7.67
CA GLY A 128 6.30 3.25 7.88
C GLY A 128 7.13 2.07 7.38
N TYR A 129 8.44 2.21 7.10
CA TYR A 129 9.29 1.08 6.66
C TYR A 129 9.60 0.10 7.79
N ASP A 130 9.81 0.59 8.98
CA ASP A 130 9.99 -0.21 10.20
C ASP A 130 8.74 -1.05 10.51
N THR A 131 7.58 -0.39 10.47
CA THR A 131 6.27 -1.05 10.62
C THR A 131 6.03 -2.09 9.52
N GLN A 132 6.38 -1.78 8.26
CA GLN A 132 6.26 -2.74 7.16
C GLN A 132 7.08 -3.99 7.40
N TYR A 133 8.32 -3.84 7.86
CA TYR A 133 9.17 -4.97 8.17
C TYR A 133 8.67 -5.75 9.39
N ALA A 134 8.19 -5.08 10.43
CA ALA A 134 7.60 -5.75 11.60
C ALA A 134 6.36 -6.57 11.22
N MET A 135 5.47 -6.02 10.38
CA MET A 135 4.31 -6.75 9.84
C MET A 135 4.73 -7.96 9.01
N TYR A 136 5.77 -7.82 8.17
CA TYR A 136 6.31 -8.93 7.40
C TYR A 136 6.82 -10.05 8.31
N GLN A 137 7.57 -9.72 9.37
CA GLN A 137 8.07 -10.69 10.33
C GLN A 137 6.92 -11.42 11.07
N THR A 138 5.88 -10.69 11.46
CA THR A 138 4.68 -11.28 12.09
C THR A 138 3.98 -12.25 11.13
N ALA A 139 3.80 -11.84 9.87
CA ALA A 139 3.16 -12.69 8.85
C ALA A 139 4.02 -13.91 8.49
N LEU A 140 5.33 -13.76 8.41
CA LEU A 140 6.28 -14.86 8.17
C LEU A 140 6.22 -15.90 9.29
N ALA A 141 6.23 -15.46 10.54
CA ALA A 141 6.13 -16.35 11.70
C ALA A 141 4.81 -17.14 11.73
N ALA A 142 3.71 -16.54 11.25
CA ALA A 142 2.40 -17.17 11.16
C ALA A 142 2.25 -18.11 9.95
N GLY A 143 3.09 -17.99 8.92
CA GLY A 143 2.95 -18.65 7.63
C GLY A 143 3.50 -20.06 7.53
N ASN A 144 3.85 -20.73 8.65
CA ASN A 144 4.39 -22.09 8.65
C ASN A 144 5.60 -22.29 7.71
N GLY A 145 6.44 -21.26 7.55
CA GLY A 145 7.64 -21.30 6.71
C GLY A 145 7.44 -20.78 5.28
N GLU A 146 6.23 -20.50 4.86
CA GLU A 146 5.97 -19.85 3.58
C GLU A 146 6.06 -18.32 3.72
N PRO A 147 7.02 -17.66 3.05
CA PRO A 147 7.18 -16.23 3.17
C PRO A 147 6.01 -15.48 2.49
N PRO A 148 5.52 -14.40 3.10
CA PRO A 148 4.55 -13.52 2.45
C PRO A 148 5.08 -12.99 1.10
N VAL A 149 4.18 -12.68 0.17
CA VAL A 149 4.57 -12.13 -1.13
C VAL A 149 5.06 -10.71 -0.95
N VAL A 150 6.28 -10.44 -1.40
CA VAL A 150 6.87 -9.10 -1.47
C VAL A 150 7.05 -8.71 -2.93
N ILE A 151 6.56 -7.54 -3.31
CA ILE A 151 6.69 -6.96 -4.66
C ILE A 151 7.49 -5.67 -4.58
N ASP A 152 8.54 -5.54 -5.38
CA ASP A 152 9.19 -4.26 -5.57
C ASP A 152 8.45 -3.45 -6.65
N ALA A 153 8.18 -2.18 -6.35
CA ALA A 153 7.39 -1.30 -7.21
C ALA A 153 8.10 -0.91 -8.52
N ASP A 154 9.43 -0.97 -8.55
CA ASP A 154 10.18 -0.70 -9.77
C ASP A 154 10.27 -1.96 -10.64
N ASP A 155 10.42 -3.15 -10.06
CA ASP A 155 10.27 -4.42 -10.79
C ASP A 155 8.86 -4.50 -11.41
N LEU A 156 7.83 -4.15 -10.63
CA LEU A 156 6.45 -4.08 -11.14
C LEU A 156 6.28 -3.10 -12.30
N ALA A 157 6.92 -1.94 -12.24
CA ALA A 157 6.84 -0.95 -13.31
C ALA A 157 7.60 -1.36 -14.56
N ASN A 158 8.71 -2.07 -14.41
CA ASN A 158 9.57 -2.51 -15.50
C ASN A 158 9.03 -3.78 -16.19
N GLN A 159 8.46 -4.72 -15.41
CA GLN A 159 8.01 -6.03 -15.88
C GLN A 159 6.61 -6.37 -15.31
N PRO A 160 5.57 -5.53 -15.58
CA PRO A 160 4.28 -5.64 -14.91
C PRO A 160 3.61 -7.00 -15.10
N GLU A 161 3.65 -7.56 -16.30
CA GLU A 161 3.04 -8.86 -16.57
C GLU A 161 3.71 -10.00 -15.78
N ALA A 162 5.03 -10.08 -15.83
CA ALA A 162 5.78 -11.14 -15.15
C ALA A 162 5.59 -11.07 -13.62
N VAL A 163 5.67 -9.87 -13.06
CA VAL A 163 5.50 -9.66 -11.62
C VAL A 163 4.07 -9.97 -11.16
N ILE A 164 3.04 -9.53 -11.91
CA ILE A 164 1.64 -9.80 -11.53
C ILE A 164 1.27 -11.27 -11.76
N ARG A 165 1.81 -11.96 -12.79
CA ARG A 165 1.65 -13.41 -12.92
C ARG A 165 2.21 -14.15 -11.71
N ALA A 166 3.41 -13.81 -11.28
CA ALA A 166 4.04 -14.42 -10.11
C ALA A 166 3.26 -14.10 -8.82
N PHE A 167 2.79 -12.87 -8.66
CA PHE A 167 1.90 -12.49 -7.56
C PHE A 167 0.62 -13.34 -7.55
N CYS A 168 -0.09 -13.41 -8.66
CA CYS A 168 -1.33 -14.17 -8.78
C CYS A 168 -1.14 -15.66 -8.45
N ALA A 169 -0.04 -16.25 -8.96
CA ALA A 169 0.30 -17.64 -8.66
C ALA A 169 0.56 -17.88 -7.16
N ARG A 170 1.28 -16.95 -6.51
CA ARG A 170 1.62 -17.03 -5.09
C ARG A 170 0.41 -16.83 -4.16
N VAL A 171 -0.54 -15.95 -4.52
CA VAL A 171 -1.75 -15.71 -3.73
C VAL A 171 -2.93 -16.60 -4.12
N GLY A 172 -2.77 -17.46 -5.13
CA GLY A 172 -3.79 -18.43 -5.56
C GLY A 172 -4.98 -17.82 -6.30
N ILE A 173 -4.76 -16.75 -7.10
CA ILE A 173 -5.81 -16.12 -7.92
C ILE A 173 -5.48 -16.21 -9.41
N PRO A 174 -6.48 -16.22 -10.30
CA PRO A 174 -6.26 -16.19 -11.73
C PRO A 174 -5.51 -14.94 -12.17
N PHE A 175 -4.60 -15.07 -13.14
CA PHE A 175 -4.01 -13.94 -13.83
C PHE A 175 -4.99 -13.42 -14.91
N ILE A 176 -5.23 -12.11 -14.93
CA ILE A 176 -6.09 -11.41 -15.90
C ILE A 176 -5.24 -10.34 -16.58
N ALA A 177 -4.85 -10.57 -17.83
CA ALA A 177 -3.94 -9.69 -18.57
C ALA A 177 -4.55 -8.30 -18.81
N GLU A 178 -5.85 -8.26 -19.07
CA GLU A 178 -6.61 -7.05 -19.36
C GLU A 178 -6.59 -6.06 -18.20
N ALA A 179 -6.44 -6.55 -16.95
CA ALA A 179 -6.37 -5.72 -15.77
C ALA A 179 -5.06 -4.89 -15.66
N LEU A 180 -4.04 -5.24 -16.45
CA LEU A 180 -2.77 -4.49 -16.47
C LEU A 180 -2.86 -3.16 -17.25
N GLN A 181 -3.92 -2.97 -17.98
CA GLN A 181 -4.17 -1.77 -18.76
C GLN A 181 -5.53 -1.18 -18.37
N TRP A 182 -5.60 0.11 -18.31
CA TRP A 182 -6.84 0.83 -18.02
C TRP A 182 -6.89 2.14 -18.82
N ASP A 183 -8.10 2.61 -19.08
CA ASP A 183 -8.33 3.94 -19.62
C ASP A 183 -8.11 5.01 -18.54
N ASN A 184 -8.09 6.28 -18.93
CA ASN A 184 -8.02 7.39 -18.01
C ASN A 184 -9.08 7.25 -16.91
N ILE A 185 -8.64 7.36 -15.66
CA ILE A 185 -9.52 7.20 -14.50
C ILE A 185 -10.50 8.37 -14.46
N PRO A 186 -11.82 8.13 -14.51
CA PRO A 186 -12.81 9.19 -14.38
C PRO A 186 -12.65 9.93 -13.05
N GLN A 187 -12.84 11.24 -13.09
CA GLN A 187 -12.70 12.08 -11.88
C GLN A 187 -13.71 11.69 -10.79
N SER A 188 -14.88 11.17 -11.18
CA SER A 188 -15.90 10.63 -10.26
C SER A 188 -15.49 9.36 -9.51
N GLU A 189 -14.47 8.65 -10.00
CA GLU A 189 -13.93 7.44 -9.38
C GLU A 189 -12.64 7.69 -8.59
N THR A 190 -12.17 8.95 -8.58
CA THR A 190 -11.03 9.32 -7.76
C THR A 190 -11.40 9.23 -6.29
N ILE A 191 -10.45 8.77 -5.53
CA ILE A 191 -10.54 8.48 -4.10
C ILE A 191 -10.78 9.80 -3.36
N THR A 192 -12.02 10.01 -2.94
CA THR A 192 -12.51 11.29 -2.41
C THR A 192 -12.41 11.43 -0.89
N TRP A 193 -11.99 10.38 -0.16
CA TRP A 193 -12.00 10.41 1.30
C TRP A 193 -10.73 11.01 1.93
N TRP A 194 -9.66 11.21 1.14
CA TRP A 194 -8.39 11.67 1.66
C TRP A 194 -8.45 13.16 2.05
N ILE A 195 -7.92 13.46 3.23
CA ILE A 195 -7.72 14.82 3.72
C ILE A 195 -6.63 15.47 2.85
N GLY A 196 -6.98 16.38 1.96
CA GLY A 196 -6.04 17.02 1.03
C GLY A 196 -6.38 16.87 -0.45
N GLY A 197 -7.43 16.14 -0.79
CA GLY A 197 -8.03 16.12 -2.12
C GLY A 197 -7.23 15.40 -3.20
N ASP A 198 -7.57 15.69 -4.43
CA ASP A 198 -7.15 15.05 -5.67
C ASP A 198 -5.66 15.15 -6.04
N GLU A 199 -4.91 16.04 -5.41
CA GLU A 199 -3.52 16.36 -5.77
C GLU A 199 -2.56 15.18 -5.55
N HIS A 200 -2.88 14.30 -4.58
CA HIS A 200 -2.08 13.13 -4.25
C HIS A 200 -2.01 12.06 -5.36
N HIS A 201 -2.96 12.08 -6.30
CA HIS A 201 -3.12 11.04 -7.32
C HIS A 201 -2.99 11.53 -8.77
N GLY A 202 -2.48 12.75 -9.00
CA GLY A 202 -2.39 13.37 -10.32
C GLY A 202 -1.69 12.51 -11.39
N ASN A 203 -0.68 11.72 -11.01
CA ASN A 203 0.02 10.81 -11.95
C ASN A 203 -0.83 9.58 -12.32
N LEU A 204 -1.69 9.11 -11.42
CA LEU A 204 -2.56 7.97 -11.67
C LEU A 204 -3.66 8.33 -12.68
N LYS A 205 -4.24 9.53 -12.57
CA LYS A 205 -5.31 10.01 -13.46
C LYS A 205 -4.96 9.98 -14.94
N THR A 206 -3.67 10.12 -15.26
CA THR A 206 -3.16 10.14 -16.64
C THR A 206 -2.43 8.87 -17.01
N SER A 207 -2.41 7.86 -16.15
CA SER A 207 -1.77 6.57 -16.42
C SER A 207 -2.74 5.61 -17.09
N THR A 208 -2.20 4.75 -17.94
CA THR A 208 -2.93 3.66 -18.60
C THR A 208 -2.37 2.29 -18.24
N GLY A 209 -1.55 2.21 -17.18
CA GLY A 209 -0.88 1.01 -16.71
C GLY A 209 0.22 1.35 -15.71
N PHE A 210 1.01 0.34 -15.32
CA PHE A 210 2.10 0.49 -14.34
C PHE A 210 3.31 1.26 -14.88
N ARG A 211 3.56 1.22 -16.19
CA ARG A 211 4.68 1.92 -16.80
C ARG A 211 4.44 3.42 -16.75
N THR A 212 5.37 4.14 -16.18
CA THR A 212 5.35 5.62 -16.21
C THR A 212 6.66 6.10 -16.82
N ASN A 213 6.57 6.79 -17.96
CA ASN A 213 7.70 7.46 -18.61
C ASN A 213 7.99 8.83 -17.97
N ARG A 214 7.33 9.18 -16.87
CA ARG A 214 7.49 10.48 -16.22
C ARG A 214 8.35 10.32 -14.97
N PHE A 215 9.65 10.50 -15.13
CA PHE A 215 10.54 10.83 -14.03
C PHE A 215 10.27 12.29 -13.67
N LYS A 216 9.76 12.57 -12.47
CA LYS A 216 9.83 13.92 -11.92
C LYS A 216 11.25 14.06 -11.34
N ASP A 217 11.88 15.18 -11.63
CA ASP A 217 13.12 15.56 -10.96
C ASP A 217 12.75 15.96 -9.52
N TYR A 218 12.91 15.01 -8.61
CA TYR A 218 12.82 15.26 -7.18
C TYR A 218 14.20 15.61 -6.64
N VAL A 219 14.24 16.34 -5.52
CA VAL A 219 15.47 16.59 -4.77
C VAL A 219 16.17 15.27 -4.42
N ASN A 220 17.51 15.29 -4.40
CA ASN A 220 18.27 14.14 -3.94
C ASN A 220 18.10 14.01 -2.40
N VAL A 221 17.98 12.79 -1.90
CA VAL A 221 17.87 12.54 -0.45
C VAL A 221 19.03 13.14 0.35
N ALA A 222 20.24 13.14 -0.20
CA ALA A 222 21.42 13.67 0.44
C ALA A 222 21.45 15.22 0.54
N GLU A 223 20.63 15.93 -0.25
CA GLU A 223 20.59 17.39 -0.27
C GLU A 223 19.69 17.99 0.82
N VAL A 224 18.82 17.20 1.43
CA VAL A 224 17.90 17.64 2.46
C VAL A 224 18.13 16.84 3.74
N PRO A 225 18.59 17.46 4.84
CA PRO A 225 18.97 16.76 6.07
C PRO A 225 17.88 15.85 6.64
N LYS A 226 16.61 16.26 6.54
CA LYS A 226 15.46 15.43 6.93
C LYS A 226 15.36 14.16 6.11
N LEU A 227 15.56 14.26 4.78
CA LEU A 227 15.49 13.12 3.87
C LEU A 227 16.68 12.18 4.06
N ALA A 228 17.88 12.73 4.25
CA ALA A 228 19.09 11.93 4.49
C ALA A 228 18.92 11.06 5.74
N ARG A 229 18.47 11.65 6.86
CA ARG A 229 18.20 10.90 8.09
C ARG A 229 17.12 9.82 7.87
N ALA A 230 15.98 10.18 7.31
CA ALA A 230 14.91 9.23 7.04
C ALA A 230 15.35 8.10 6.09
N TYR A 231 16.20 8.40 5.11
CA TYR A 231 16.78 7.40 4.22
C TYR A 231 17.64 6.39 4.96
N ASP A 232 18.56 6.85 5.81
CA ASP A 232 19.44 5.98 6.60
C ASP A 232 18.64 5.08 7.54
N GLU A 233 17.55 5.57 8.11
CA GLU A 233 16.65 4.81 8.97
C GLU A 233 15.81 3.77 8.19
N CYS A 234 15.35 4.09 6.99
CA CYS A 234 14.46 3.25 6.19
C CYS A 234 15.21 2.17 5.38
N LEU A 235 16.40 2.49 4.87
CA LEU A 235 17.15 1.64 3.94
C LEU A 235 17.38 0.21 4.45
N PRO A 236 17.75 -0.04 5.72
CA PRO A 236 17.97 -1.39 6.21
C PRO A 236 16.71 -2.27 6.17
N PHE A 237 15.53 -1.71 6.40
CA PHE A 237 14.26 -2.43 6.34
C PHE A 237 13.87 -2.75 4.89
N TYR A 238 14.03 -1.79 3.99
CA TYR A 238 13.83 -2.01 2.57
C TYR A 238 14.73 -3.13 2.04
N GLN A 239 16.02 -3.11 2.34
CA GLN A 239 16.98 -4.10 1.86
C GLN A 239 16.63 -5.53 2.32
N LYS A 240 16.15 -5.70 3.56
CA LYS A 240 15.70 -6.99 4.07
C LYS A 240 14.48 -7.52 3.29
N LEU A 241 13.47 -6.67 3.07
CA LEU A 241 12.29 -7.05 2.28
C LEU A 241 12.63 -7.26 0.80
N TYR A 242 13.54 -6.48 0.26
CA TYR A 242 13.99 -6.59 -1.13
C TYR A 242 14.68 -7.92 -1.42
N ALA A 243 15.39 -8.48 -0.45
CA ALA A 243 15.99 -9.82 -0.58
C ALA A 243 14.95 -10.92 -0.78
N ASP A 244 13.77 -10.78 -0.16
CA ASP A 244 12.68 -11.77 -0.19
C ASP A 244 11.62 -11.49 -1.28
N ARG A 245 11.84 -10.47 -2.12
CA ARG A 245 10.87 -10.10 -3.15
C ARG A 245 10.69 -11.17 -4.21
N VAL A 246 9.54 -11.15 -4.87
CA VAL A 246 9.28 -11.95 -6.06
C VAL A 246 10.35 -11.67 -7.11
N GLN A 247 11.07 -12.69 -7.52
CA GLN A 247 12.04 -12.62 -8.60
C GLN A 247 11.38 -13.15 -9.87
N VAL A 248 11.49 -12.39 -10.95
CA VAL A 248 11.04 -12.79 -12.28
C VAL A 248 12.24 -12.87 -13.21
N ALA A 249 12.22 -13.85 -14.12
CA ALA A 249 13.28 -13.99 -15.11
C ALA A 249 13.30 -12.76 -16.02
N SER A 250 14.53 -12.28 -16.30
CA SER A 250 14.80 -11.14 -17.19
C SER A 250 14.47 -11.49 -18.65
#